data_16b4182495b6ae2f1119c50068e7100f
#
_entry.id   16b4182495b6ae2f1119c50068e7100f
#
_cell.length_a   1.000
_cell.length_b   1.000
_cell.length_c   1.000
_cell.angle_alpha   90.00
_cell.angle_beta   90.00
_cell.angle_gamma   90.00
#
_symmetry.space_group_name_H-M   'P 1'
#
loop_
_entity.id
_entity.type
_entity.pdbx_description
1 polymer ?
#
loop_
_entity_poly.entity_id
_entity_poly.type
_entity_poly.pdbx_seq_one_letter_code
_entity_poly.pdbx_strand_id
1 'polypeptide(L)'
;REVLTTRSAFEGCSMVLANHSRTSETQLLVESGWAHDVVAKEQTITARCPAIEAVGSFGLSIARDLQGGTTKVQAQAFQAAHQALDRGEPVLVQVPRKGYAPILACGQCRAPARCRHCNGPLGLPPKGASASAGSEEAGMPTCRWCGRIEARHRCTECGSPRLRAIVLGSERTAEEMGRAFPNTRVVVSGGNKVLDAVDNAPALVIATPGAEPKVKDGAYGAALLLDAGALLNRQDLRATE
;
A
#
# COMPACT_ATOMS: atom_id res chain seq x y z
N ARG A 1 -10.26 -16.28 17.13
CA ARG A 1 -9.38 -15.96 18.30
C ARG A 1 -10.15 -16.03 19.61
N GLU A 2 -11.27 -15.35 19.78
CA GLU A 2 -12.08 -15.36 21.01
C GLU A 2 -12.40 -16.77 21.49
N VAL A 3 -12.83 -17.66 20.59
CA VAL A 3 -13.11 -19.07 20.95
C VAL A 3 -11.86 -19.77 21.50
N LEU A 4 -10.69 -19.53 20.92
CA LEU A 4 -9.45 -20.16 21.37
C LEU A 4 -8.95 -19.59 22.70
N THR A 5 -9.07 -18.29 22.93
CA THR A 5 -8.71 -17.68 24.21
C THR A 5 -9.64 -18.16 25.33
N THR A 6 -10.95 -18.21 25.04
CA THR A 6 -11.95 -18.73 25.98
C THR A 6 -11.67 -20.21 26.31
N ARG A 7 -11.39 -21.01 25.29
CA ARG A 7 -11.06 -22.43 25.47
C ARG A 7 -9.79 -22.63 26.29
N SER A 8 -8.73 -21.86 25.99
CA SER A 8 -7.48 -21.86 26.76
C SER A 8 -7.73 -21.58 28.25
N ALA A 9 -8.58 -20.57 28.53
CA ALA A 9 -8.92 -20.22 29.92
C ALA A 9 -9.74 -21.32 30.63
N PHE A 10 -10.70 -21.97 29.95
CA PHE A 10 -11.53 -23.01 30.50
C PHE A 10 -10.77 -24.34 30.71
N GLU A 11 -9.94 -24.72 29.76
CA GLU A 11 -9.21 -25.99 29.78
C GLU A 11 -7.85 -25.89 30.49
N GLY A 12 -7.42 -24.68 30.89
CA GLY A 12 -6.12 -24.44 31.51
C GLY A 12 -4.94 -24.75 30.58
N CYS A 13 -5.14 -24.79 29.27
CA CYS A 13 -4.09 -25.10 28.30
C CYS A 13 -3.33 -23.85 27.88
N SER A 14 -2.04 -23.99 27.62
CA SER A 14 -1.23 -22.89 27.09
C SER A 14 -1.60 -22.59 25.61
N MET A 15 -1.58 -21.32 25.24
CA MET A 15 -1.83 -20.86 23.88
C MET A 15 -0.67 -19.98 23.38
N VAL A 16 -0.22 -20.23 22.16
CA VAL A 16 0.77 -19.40 21.47
C VAL A 16 0.13 -18.74 20.27
N LEU A 17 0.18 -17.42 20.22
CA LEU A 17 -0.24 -16.61 19.10
C LEU A 17 1.00 -16.16 18.33
N ALA A 18 1.18 -16.69 17.12
CA ALA A 18 2.32 -16.35 16.26
C ALA A 18 1.84 -15.70 14.97
N ASN A 19 2.47 -14.58 14.57
CA ASN A 19 2.22 -13.90 13.32
C ASN A 19 3.44 -13.07 12.94
N HIS A 20 3.49 -12.60 11.68
CA HIS A 20 4.52 -11.68 11.19
C HIS A 20 4.38 -10.28 11.78
N SER A 21 3.15 -9.85 12.05
CA SER A 21 2.84 -8.58 12.72
C SER A 21 1.86 -8.83 13.87
N ARG A 22 1.88 -7.95 14.86
CA ARG A 22 0.95 -8.01 15.96
C ARG A 22 -0.39 -7.41 15.56
N THR A 23 -1.47 -8.16 15.74
CA THR A 23 -2.82 -7.65 15.51
C THR A 23 -3.31 -6.83 16.71
N SER A 24 -4.28 -5.93 16.48
CA SER A 24 -4.86 -5.10 17.55
C SER A 24 -5.40 -5.93 18.71
N GLU A 25 -6.05 -7.07 18.40
CA GLU A 25 -6.61 -7.96 19.42
C GLU A 25 -5.51 -8.67 20.20
N THR A 26 -4.40 -9.04 19.56
CA THR A 26 -3.24 -9.63 20.26
C THR A 26 -2.54 -8.58 21.13
N GLN A 27 -2.45 -7.34 20.64
CA GLN A 27 -1.93 -6.24 21.44
C GLN A 27 -2.76 -6.02 22.72
N LEU A 28 -4.09 -6.05 22.60
CA LEU A 28 -4.98 -5.94 23.75
C LEU A 28 -4.75 -7.04 24.79
N LEU A 29 -4.50 -8.28 24.34
CA LEU A 29 -4.19 -9.40 25.27
C LEU A 29 -2.88 -9.17 26.01
N VAL A 30 -1.88 -8.56 25.38
CA VAL A 30 -0.61 -8.20 26.03
C VAL A 30 -0.81 -7.04 27.01
N GLU A 31 -1.49 -5.98 26.60
CA GLU A 31 -1.75 -4.79 27.44
C GLU A 31 -2.63 -5.10 28.64
N SER A 32 -3.58 -6.04 28.51
CA SER A 32 -4.41 -6.53 29.62
C SER A 32 -3.68 -7.48 30.55
N GLY A 33 -2.45 -7.87 30.25
CA GLY A 33 -1.67 -8.83 31.05
C GLY A 33 -2.12 -10.29 30.90
N TRP A 34 -3.03 -10.58 29.97
CA TRP A 34 -3.48 -11.95 29.72
C TRP A 34 -2.43 -12.79 28.97
N ALA A 35 -1.66 -12.17 28.09
CA ALA A 35 -0.59 -12.81 27.35
C ALA A 35 0.76 -12.13 27.61
N HIS A 36 1.83 -12.91 27.56
CA HIS A 36 3.18 -12.39 27.60
C HIS A 36 3.74 -12.20 26.20
N ASP A 37 4.49 -11.13 26.03
CA ASP A 37 5.15 -10.83 24.79
C ASP A 37 6.42 -11.66 24.59
N VAL A 38 6.51 -12.35 23.46
CA VAL A 38 7.68 -13.12 23.06
C VAL A 38 8.21 -12.52 21.76
N VAL A 39 9.12 -11.56 21.89
CA VAL A 39 9.76 -10.88 20.76
C VAL A 39 11.24 -11.21 20.70
N ALA A 40 11.76 -11.28 19.48
CA ALA A 40 13.20 -11.41 19.28
C ALA A 40 13.92 -10.15 19.78
N LYS A 41 15.19 -10.32 20.19
CA LYS A 41 16.05 -9.17 20.52
C LYS A 41 16.18 -8.23 19.33
N GLU A 42 16.24 -6.92 19.58
CA GLU A 42 16.38 -5.88 18.57
C GLU A 42 17.51 -6.17 17.56
N GLN A 43 18.65 -6.61 18.03
CA GLN A 43 19.78 -7.03 17.18
C GLN A 43 19.41 -8.15 16.20
N THR A 44 18.58 -9.11 16.64
CA THR A 44 18.12 -10.21 15.80
C THR A 44 17.12 -9.70 14.75
N ILE A 45 16.24 -8.78 15.15
CA ILE A 45 15.27 -8.16 14.25
C ILE A 45 16.02 -7.36 13.18
N THR A 46 16.94 -6.48 13.59
CA THR A 46 17.74 -5.65 12.67
C THR A 46 18.57 -6.49 11.70
N ALA A 47 19.11 -7.62 12.16
CA ALA A 47 19.90 -8.51 11.30
C ALA A 47 19.09 -9.36 10.32
N ARG A 48 17.78 -9.54 10.59
CA ARG A 48 16.91 -10.42 9.80
C ARG A 48 15.86 -9.69 8.97
N CYS A 49 15.48 -8.47 9.38
CA CYS A 49 14.52 -7.66 8.64
C CYS A 49 15.22 -6.86 7.54
N PRO A 50 14.56 -6.62 6.41
CA PRO A 50 15.08 -5.72 5.40
C PRO A 50 15.17 -4.28 5.94
N ALA A 51 16.12 -3.50 5.44
CA ALA A 51 16.16 -2.07 5.69
C ALA A 51 14.90 -1.41 5.10
N ILE A 52 14.16 -0.66 5.90
CA ILE A 52 12.94 0.02 5.47
C ILE A 52 13.22 1.52 5.40
N GLU A 53 13.09 2.08 4.22
CA GLU A 53 13.18 3.52 4.00
C GLU A 53 11.79 4.09 3.66
N ALA A 54 11.27 4.91 4.56
CA ALA A 54 10.03 5.64 4.31
C ALA A 54 10.34 6.94 3.59
N VAL A 55 9.85 7.03 2.38
CA VAL A 55 10.12 8.14 1.50
C VAL A 55 8.99 9.18 1.57
N GLY A 56 9.24 10.30 2.22
CA GLY A 56 8.33 11.44 2.32
C GLY A 56 7.05 11.14 3.09
N SER A 57 6.44 12.15 3.68
CA SER A 57 5.14 12.01 4.29
C SER A 57 4.07 11.75 3.22
N PHE A 58 3.52 10.53 3.22
CA PHE A 58 2.33 10.11 2.46
C PHE A 58 2.41 10.19 0.93
N GLY A 59 2.67 9.06 0.29
CA GLY A 59 2.29 8.55 -1.04
C GLY A 59 2.03 9.46 -2.26
N LEU A 60 1.90 10.75 -2.07
CA LEU A 60 1.62 11.75 -3.09
C LEU A 60 2.87 12.38 -3.73
N SER A 61 4.02 12.24 -3.10
CA SER A 61 5.28 12.66 -3.73
C SER A 61 5.58 11.80 -4.95
N ILE A 62 5.32 10.49 -4.92
CA ILE A 62 5.54 9.60 -6.08
C ILE A 62 4.63 9.98 -7.25
N ALA A 63 3.36 10.29 -7.00
CA ALA A 63 2.44 10.74 -8.06
C ALA A 63 2.80 12.12 -8.63
N ARG A 64 3.43 13.00 -7.84
CA ARG A 64 4.01 14.26 -8.33
C ARG A 64 5.22 14.01 -9.22
N ASP A 65 6.06 13.08 -8.82
CA ASP A 65 7.38 12.86 -9.40
C ASP A 65 7.33 12.09 -10.72
N LEU A 66 6.39 11.15 -10.90
CA LEU A 66 6.13 10.48 -12.18
C LEU A 66 5.65 11.44 -13.29
N GLN A 67 5.40 12.72 -12.96
CA GLN A 67 4.94 13.74 -13.92
C GLN A 67 5.95 14.88 -14.18
N GLY A 68 7.21 14.75 -13.80
CA GLY A 68 8.25 15.67 -14.27
C GLY A 68 9.08 16.41 -13.23
N GLY A 69 9.25 15.86 -12.05
CA GLY A 69 10.19 16.40 -11.07
C GLY A 69 11.03 15.28 -10.43
N THR A 70 12.32 15.25 -10.72
CA THR A 70 13.30 14.38 -10.07
C THR A 70 13.49 14.84 -8.63
N THR A 71 12.76 14.26 -7.68
CA THR A 71 13.04 14.47 -6.27
C THR A 71 14.03 13.42 -5.75
N LYS A 72 14.78 13.79 -4.71
CA LYS A 72 15.77 12.94 -4.04
C LYS A 72 15.22 11.57 -3.61
N VAL A 73 13.92 11.50 -3.46
CA VAL A 73 13.09 10.39 -3.04
C VAL A 73 12.95 9.30 -4.10
N GLN A 74 12.66 9.71 -5.33
CA GLN A 74 12.65 8.78 -6.47
C GLN A 74 14.04 8.20 -6.70
N ALA A 75 15.08 9.02 -6.58
CA ALA A 75 16.45 8.59 -6.75
C ALA A 75 16.81 7.41 -5.83
N GLN A 76 16.40 7.44 -4.55
CA GLN A 76 16.69 6.35 -3.60
C GLN A 76 15.95 5.04 -3.97
N ALA A 77 14.67 5.12 -4.31
CA ALA A 77 13.91 3.95 -4.72
C ALA A 77 14.46 3.34 -6.02
N PHE A 78 14.77 4.18 -7.01
CA PHE A 78 15.41 3.73 -8.25
C PHE A 78 16.81 3.16 -8.00
N GLN A 79 17.58 3.77 -7.13
CA GLN A 79 18.91 3.28 -6.77
C GLN A 79 18.83 1.90 -6.09
N ALA A 80 17.91 1.69 -5.16
CA ALA A 80 17.70 0.38 -4.52
C ALA A 80 17.33 -0.70 -5.56
N ALA A 81 16.44 -0.34 -6.51
CA ALA A 81 16.05 -1.25 -7.59
C ALA A 81 17.22 -1.58 -8.51
N HIS A 82 18.01 -0.59 -8.95
CA HIS A 82 19.21 -0.81 -9.77
C HIS A 82 20.21 -1.70 -9.05
N GLN A 83 20.52 -1.41 -7.79
CA GLN A 83 21.45 -2.23 -7.01
C GLN A 83 21.01 -3.69 -6.88
N ALA A 84 19.71 -3.96 -6.71
CA ALA A 84 19.19 -5.32 -6.66
C ALA A 84 19.32 -6.02 -8.02
N LEU A 85 18.93 -5.35 -9.11
CA LEU A 85 19.06 -5.88 -10.47
C LEU A 85 20.51 -6.15 -10.85
N ASP A 86 21.45 -5.28 -10.47
CA ASP A 86 22.89 -5.43 -10.72
C ASP A 86 23.48 -6.62 -9.94
N ARG A 87 22.90 -6.97 -8.79
CA ARG A 87 23.26 -8.21 -8.06
C ARG A 87 22.64 -9.47 -8.64
N GLY A 88 21.83 -9.35 -9.68
CA GLY A 88 21.14 -10.47 -10.31
C GLY A 88 19.83 -10.86 -9.64
N GLU A 89 19.29 -10.02 -8.75
CA GLU A 89 18.12 -10.29 -7.93
C GLU A 89 16.85 -9.64 -8.53
N PRO A 90 15.66 -10.25 -8.37
CA PRO A 90 14.41 -9.62 -8.78
C PRO A 90 14.00 -8.51 -7.83
N VAL A 91 13.27 -7.53 -8.35
CA VAL A 91 12.72 -6.38 -7.61
C VAL A 91 11.20 -6.48 -7.59
N LEU A 92 10.59 -6.43 -6.42
CA LEU A 92 9.14 -6.34 -6.27
C LEU A 92 8.68 -4.87 -6.35
N VAL A 93 7.69 -4.61 -7.17
CA VAL A 93 6.98 -3.32 -7.22
C VAL A 93 5.53 -3.57 -6.86
N GLN A 94 5.15 -3.28 -5.64
CA GLN A 94 3.77 -3.44 -5.19
C GLN A 94 2.95 -2.21 -5.59
N VAL A 95 1.82 -2.46 -6.26
CA VAL A 95 0.91 -1.42 -6.76
C VAL A 95 -0.51 -1.67 -6.25
N PRO A 96 -1.33 -0.63 -6.03
CA PRO A 96 -2.71 -0.80 -5.59
C PRO A 96 -3.52 -1.65 -6.58
N ARG A 97 -4.49 -2.41 -6.09
CA ARG A 97 -5.40 -3.21 -6.91
C ARG A 97 -6.23 -2.32 -7.84
N LYS A 98 -6.50 -2.78 -9.07
CA LYS A 98 -7.53 -2.18 -9.95
C LYS A 98 -8.88 -2.16 -9.22
N GLY A 99 -9.60 -1.04 -9.32
CA GLY A 99 -10.88 -0.88 -8.63
C GLY A 99 -10.76 -0.31 -7.21
N TYR A 100 -9.58 -0.08 -6.70
CA TYR A 100 -9.39 0.78 -5.54
C TYR A 100 -9.90 2.17 -5.93
N ALA A 101 -10.90 2.63 -5.20
CA ALA A 101 -11.50 3.92 -5.50
C ALA A 101 -10.41 5.00 -5.46
N PRO A 102 -10.28 5.79 -6.53
CA PRO A 102 -9.18 6.72 -6.68
C PRO A 102 -9.14 7.71 -5.52
N ILE A 103 -7.96 7.93 -4.96
CA ILE A 103 -7.72 9.02 -4.02
C ILE A 103 -7.76 10.33 -4.83
N LEU A 104 -8.30 11.37 -4.22
CA LEU A 104 -8.40 12.67 -4.84
C LEU A 104 -7.26 13.60 -4.43
N ALA A 105 -6.78 14.38 -5.37
CA ALA A 105 -5.86 15.48 -5.15
C ALA A 105 -6.40 16.76 -5.78
N CYS A 106 -5.84 17.88 -5.38
CA CYS A 106 -6.12 19.16 -6.02
C CYS A 106 -5.73 19.12 -7.49
N GLY A 107 -6.63 19.55 -8.37
CA GLY A 107 -6.37 19.62 -9.80
C GLY A 107 -5.34 20.68 -10.20
N GLN A 108 -5.06 21.64 -9.33
CA GLN A 108 -4.13 22.75 -9.59
C GLN A 108 -2.75 22.52 -8.97
N CYS A 109 -2.64 22.42 -7.64
CA CYS A 109 -1.34 22.29 -6.95
C CYS A 109 -0.97 20.85 -6.64
N ARG A 110 -1.84 19.88 -6.93
CA ARG A 110 -1.66 18.44 -6.72
C ARG A 110 -1.54 18.03 -5.23
N ALA A 111 -1.78 18.94 -4.30
CA ALA A 111 -1.85 18.60 -2.89
C ALA A 111 -2.97 17.56 -2.63
N PRO A 112 -2.80 16.65 -1.64
CA PRO A 112 -3.82 15.69 -1.26
C PRO A 112 -5.13 16.38 -0.90
N ALA A 113 -6.23 15.87 -1.43
CA ALA A 113 -7.54 16.33 -1.02
C ALA A 113 -7.90 15.70 0.34
N ARG A 114 -8.04 16.53 1.36
CA ARG A 114 -8.32 16.12 2.74
C ARG A 114 -9.72 16.53 3.18
N CYS A 115 -10.31 15.71 4.02
CA CYS A 115 -11.59 16.00 4.66
C CYS A 115 -11.42 17.12 5.68
N ARG A 116 -12.25 18.13 5.60
CA ARG A 116 -12.24 19.27 6.54
C ARG A 116 -12.65 18.90 7.96
N HIS A 117 -13.29 17.76 8.14
CA HIS A 117 -13.78 17.32 9.45
C HIS A 117 -12.78 16.44 10.22
N CYS A 118 -12.16 15.43 9.56
CA CYS A 118 -11.27 14.48 10.22
C CYS A 118 -9.88 14.40 9.59
N ASN A 119 -9.59 15.28 8.62
CA ASN A 119 -8.34 15.28 7.84
C ASN A 119 -8.04 13.97 7.06
N GLY A 120 -9.02 13.07 6.99
CA GLY A 120 -8.93 11.83 6.21
C GLY A 120 -8.87 12.09 4.71
N PRO A 121 -8.36 11.13 3.90
CA PRO A 121 -8.26 11.28 2.47
C PRO A 121 -9.66 11.29 1.81
N LEU A 122 -9.83 12.17 0.83
CA LEU A 122 -11.02 12.15 -0.02
C LEU A 122 -10.84 11.17 -1.16
N GLY A 123 -11.90 10.48 -1.52
CA GLY A 123 -11.94 9.56 -2.65
C GLY A 123 -13.29 9.61 -3.37
N LEU A 124 -13.36 9.03 -4.55
CA LEU A 124 -14.63 8.78 -5.22
C LEU A 124 -15.23 7.46 -4.71
N PRO A 125 -16.56 7.35 -4.55
CA PRO A 125 -17.20 6.08 -4.24
C PRO A 125 -16.89 5.07 -5.37
N PRO A 126 -16.86 3.77 -5.08
CA PRO A 126 -16.71 2.75 -6.12
C PRO A 126 -17.86 2.87 -7.11
N LYS A 127 -17.56 2.71 -8.41
CA LYS A 127 -18.60 2.69 -9.45
C LYS A 127 -19.61 1.59 -9.12
N GLY A 128 -20.86 1.94 -8.90
CA GLY A 128 -21.96 1.02 -8.56
C GLY A 128 -22.56 1.18 -7.18
N ALA A 129 -22.01 1.98 -6.26
CA ALA A 129 -22.56 2.13 -4.90
C ALA A 129 -23.79 3.09 -4.83
N SER A 130 -24.13 3.81 -5.90
CA SER A 130 -25.30 4.68 -5.97
C SER A 130 -25.68 5.10 -7.40
N ALA A 131 -25.62 4.20 -8.36
CA ALA A 131 -26.15 4.45 -9.69
C ALA A 131 -27.54 3.84 -9.80
N SER A 132 -28.58 4.61 -9.50
CA SER A 132 -29.84 4.48 -10.24
C SER A 132 -29.51 4.71 -11.73
N ALA A 133 -29.86 3.75 -12.57
CA ALA A 133 -29.57 3.72 -13.98
C ALA A 133 -29.90 5.08 -14.64
N GLY A 134 -28.90 5.78 -15.19
CA GLY A 134 -29.12 6.88 -16.09
C GLY A 134 -28.26 8.15 -15.97
N SER A 135 -27.37 8.29 -14.99
CA SER A 135 -26.52 9.49 -14.93
C SER A 135 -25.04 9.13 -14.89
N GLU A 136 -24.27 9.67 -15.84
CA GLU A 136 -22.78 9.70 -15.83
C GLU A 136 -22.25 10.64 -14.72
N GLU A 137 -22.92 10.75 -13.58
CA GLU A 137 -22.45 11.56 -12.47
C GLU A 137 -21.30 10.85 -11.80
N ALA A 138 -20.11 11.39 -11.99
CA ALA A 138 -18.96 11.08 -11.17
C ALA A 138 -19.35 11.28 -9.71
N GLY A 139 -19.42 10.20 -8.93
CA GLY A 139 -19.91 10.23 -7.55
C GLY A 139 -19.23 11.33 -6.74
N MET A 140 -19.96 11.93 -5.79
CA MET A 140 -19.42 13.03 -4.98
C MET A 140 -18.24 12.59 -4.13
N PRO A 141 -17.21 13.45 -3.98
CA PRO A 141 -16.06 13.17 -3.13
C PRO A 141 -16.49 12.78 -1.72
N THR A 142 -16.00 11.67 -1.22
CA THR A 142 -16.37 11.14 0.10
C THR A 142 -15.11 10.88 0.92
N CYS A 143 -15.14 11.21 2.18
CA CYS A 143 -14.03 10.91 3.10
C CYS A 143 -13.94 9.40 3.36
N ARG A 144 -12.74 8.86 3.20
CA ARG A 144 -12.47 7.43 3.42
C ARG A 144 -12.49 7.01 4.88
N TRP A 145 -12.27 7.97 5.79
CA TRP A 145 -12.26 7.67 7.23
C TRP A 145 -13.63 7.83 7.87
N CYS A 146 -14.25 9.01 7.72
CA CYS A 146 -15.50 9.31 8.41
C CYS A 146 -16.76 9.18 7.54
N GLY A 147 -16.65 8.82 6.26
CA GLY A 147 -17.77 8.62 5.35
C GLY A 147 -18.49 9.89 4.88
N ARG A 148 -18.09 11.08 5.36
CA ARG A 148 -18.78 12.33 5.00
C ARG A 148 -18.54 12.71 3.54
N ILE A 149 -19.59 13.17 2.89
CA ILE A 149 -19.55 13.73 1.55
C ILE A 149 -18.97 15.15 1.59
N GLU A 150 -18.03 15.44 0.71
CA GLU A 150 -17.40 16.76 0.55
C GLU A 150 -17.93 17.44 -0.73
N ALA A 151 -19.10 18.06 -0.61
CA ALA A 151 -19.76 18.70 -1.74
C ALA A 151 -19.08 19.99 -2.22
N ARG A 152 -18.31 20.68 -1.38
CA ARG A 152 -17.70 21.99 -1.64
C ARG A 152 -16.22 21.98 -1.27
N HIS A 153 -15.47 21.08 -1.90
CA HIS A 153 -14.02 21.03 -1.66
C HIS A 153 -13.34 22.35 -2.02
N ARG A 154 -12.42 22.77 -1.15
CA ARG A 154 -11.42 23.78 -1.45
C ARG A 154 -10.07 23.29 -0.93
N CYS A 155 -9.08 23.36 -1.79
CA CYS A 155 -7.73 22.95 -1.45
C CYS A 155 -7.18 23.83 -0.31
N THR A 156 -6.62 23.21 0.71
CA THR A 156 -6.01 23.91 1.86
C THR A 156 -4.74 24.68 1.47
N GLU A 157 -4.06 24.25 0.40
CA GLU A 157 -2.80 24.84 -0.06
C GLU A 157 -3.01 26.03 -1.03
N CYS A 158 -3.95 25.90 -1.98
CA CYS A 158 -4.09 26.90 -3.05
C CYS A 158 -5.52 27.40 -3.24
N GLY A 159 -6.48 26.99 -2.41
CA GLY A 159 -7.87 27.43 -2.47
C GLY A 159 -8.69 26.90 -3.68
N SER A 160 -8.07 26.16 -4.59
CA SER A 160 -8.74 25.66 -5.81
C SER A 160 -9.87 24.67 -5.48
N PRO A 161 -11.03 24.77 -6.13
CA PRO A 161 -12.12 23.80 -5.98
C PRO A 161 -11.92 22.55 -6.84
N ARG A 162 -10.95 22.56 -7.77
CA ARG A 162 -10.74 21.49 -8.73
C ARG A 162 -10.15 20.26 -8.06
N LEU A 163 -10.77 19.11 -8.30
CA LEU A 163 -10.28 17.81 -7.87
C LEU A 163 -9.87 16.98 -9.09
N ARG A 164 -8.85 16.17 -8.92
CA ARG A 164 -8.45 15.14 -9.88
C ARG A 164 -8.32 13.81 -9.17
N ALA A 165 -8.73 12.75 -9.85
CA ALA A 165 -8.49 11.40 -9.38
C ALA A 165 -7.02 11.00 -9.63
N ILE A 166 -6.38 10.42 -8.63
CA ILE A 166 -5.10 9.75 -8.78
C ILE A 166 -5.40 8.26 -8.93
N VAL A 167 -5.19 7.72 -10.12
CA VAL A 167 -5.35 6.30 -10.41
C VAL A 167 -3.97 5.74 -10.71
N LEU A 168 -3.45 4.94 -9.79
CA LEU A 168 -2.28 4.11 -10.05
C LEU A 168 -2.79 2.72 -10.46
N GLY A 169 -2.52 2.32 -11.68
CA GLY A 169 -2.89 0.99 -12.20
C GLY A 169 -1.64 0.17 -12.47
N SER A 170 -1.70 -1.14 -12.22
CA SER A 170 -0.55 -2.06 -12.42
C SER A 170 -0.02 -2.03 -13.85
N GLU A 171 -0.88 -1.93 -14.85
CA GLU A 171 -0.46 -1.87 -16.26
C GLU A 171 0.30 -0.59 -16.59
N ARG A 172 -0.21 0.56 -16.17
CA ARG A 172 0.46 1.85 -16.38
C ARG A 172 1.78 1.92 -15.63
N THR A 173 1.82 1.43 -14.40
CA THR A 173 3.06 1.36 -13.63
C THR A 173 4.07 0.42 -14.30
N ALA A 174 3.62 -0.70 -14.88
CA ALA A 174 4.47 -1.62 -15.64
C ALA A 174 5.11 -0.93 -16.85
N GLU A 175 4.32 -0.15 -17.61
CA GLU A 175 4.84 0.63 -18.76
C GLU A 175 5.85 1.71 -18.32
N GLU A 176 5.54 2.44 -17.25
CA GLU A 176 6.41 3.50 -16.73
C GLU A 176 7.72 2.92 -16.17
N MET A 177 7.64 1.80 -15.43
CA MET A 177 8.82 1.09 -14.92
C MET A 177 9.62 0.46 -16.06
N GLY A 178 8.97 -0.12 -17.08
CA GLY A 178 9.67 -0.67 -18.25
C GLY A 178 10.46 0.39 -19.03
N ARG A 179 9.97 1.64 -19.07
CA ARG A 179 10.72 2.77 -19.66
C ARG A 179 11.90 3.22 -18.78
N ALA A 180 11.72 3.18 -17.46
CA ALA A 180 12.77 3.59 -16.51
C ALA A 180 13.90 2.55 -16.39
N PHE A 181 13.60 1.28 -16.67
CA PHE A 181 14.57 0.18 -16.63
C PHE A 181 14.63 -0.53 -17.99
N PRO A 182 15.21 0.11 -19.02
CA PRO A 182 15.36 -0.50 -20.34
C PRO A 182 16.18 -1.79 -20.21
N ASN A 183 15.84 -2.80 -20.97
CA ASN A 183 16.45 -4.14 -20.99
C ASN A 183 16.17 -5.00 -19.73
N THR A 184 15.31 -4.59 -18.82
CA THR A 184 14.90 -5.41 -17.68
C THR A 184 13.57 -6.09 -17.98
N ARG A 185 13.50 -7.40 -17.72
CA ARG A 185 12.27 -8.17 -17.84
C ARG A 185 11.21 -7.64 -16.88
N VAL A 186 10.01 -7.33 -17.37
CA VAL A 186 8.88 -6.94 -16.55
C VAL A 186 7.88 -8.10 -16.45
N VAL A 187 7.51 -8.47 -15.24
CA VAL A 187 6.56 -9.52 -14.91
C VAL A 187 5.40 -8.90 -14.15
N VAL A 188 4.16 -9.21 -14.53
CA VAL A 188 2.97 -8.66 -13.84
C VAL A 188 2.20 -9.81 -13.19
N SER A 189 1.89 -9.65 -11.89
CA SER A 189 1.08 -10.59 -11.12
C SER A 189 -0.09 -9.86 -10.45
N GLY A 190 -1.31 -10.28 -10.74
CA GLY A 190 -2.52 -9.67 -10.16
C GLY A 190 -3.74 -9.78 -11.08
N GLY A 191 -4.89 -9.38 -10.59
CA GLY A 191 -6.15 -9.50 -11.32
C GLY A 191 -6.45 -10.97 -11.70
N ASN A 192 -6.59 -11.23 -13.01
CA ASN A 192 -6.90 -12.57 -13.53
C ASN A 192 -5.66 -13.45 -13.72
N LYS A 193 -4.45 -12.92 -13.51
CA LYS A 193 -3.20 -13.64 -13.70
C LYS A 193 -2.32 -13.47 -12.44
N VAL A 194 -2.57 -14.31 -11.46
CA VAL A 194 -1.74 -14.39 -10.26
C VAL A 194 -0.69 -15.49 -10.50
N LEU A 195 0.56 -15.14 -10.23
CA LEU A 195 1.70 -16.06 -10.34
C LEU A 195 2.06 -16.59 -8.96
N ASP A 196 2.32 -17.87 -8.84
CA ASP A 196 2.76 -18.48 -7.58
C ASP A 196 4.23 -18.21 -7.29
N ALA A 197 5.06 -18.22 -8.33
CA ALA A 197 6.50 -18.02 -8.19
C ALA A 197 7.12 -17.35 -9.43
N VAL A 198 8.25 -16.72 -9.22
CA VAL A 198 9.17 -16.18 -10.24
C VAL A 198 10.57 -16.75 -10.05
N ASP A 199 11.36 -16.75 -11.09
CA ASP A 199 12.73 -17.21 -11.02
C ASP A 199 13.61 -16.19 -10.28
N ASN A 200 14.68 -16.66 -9.61
CA ASN A 200 15.67 -15.84 -8.96
C ASN A 200 16.63 -15.26 -10.02
N ALA A 201 16.16 -14.28 -10.76
CA ALA A 201 16.87 -13.64 -11.86
C ALA A 201 16.44 -12.16 -11.98
N PRO A 202 17.24 -11.28 -12.57
CA PRO A 202 16.92 -9.87 -12.73
C PRO A 202 15.56 -9.66 -13.42
N ALA A 203 14.60 -9.12 -12.70
CA ALA A 203 13.28 -8.80 -13.21
C ALA A 203 12.59 -7.75 -12.34
N LEU A 204 11.74 -6.94 -12.94
CA LEU A 204 10.77 -6.11 -12.22
C LEU A 204 9.46 -6.89 -12.10
N VAL A 205 9.10 -7.27 -10.90
CA VAL A 205 7.86 -8.00 -10.59
C VAL A 205 6.83 -7.03 -10.07
N ILE A 206 5.84 -6.69 -10.89
CA ILE A 206 4.78 -5.77 -10.52
C ILE A 206 3.60 -6.56 -10.02
N ALA A 207 3.28 -6.40 -8.74
CA ALA A 207 2.24 -7.17 -8.09
C ALA A 207 1.22 -6.29 -7.36
N THR A 208 -0.01 -6.79 -7.26
CA THR A 208 -1.02 -6.18 -6.38
C THR A 208 -1.02 -6.89 -5.03
N PRO A 209 -1.41 -6.22 -3.92
CA PRO A 209 -1.40 -6.82 -2.59
C PRO A 209 -2.09 -8.19 -2.53
N GLY A 210 -1.36 -9.18 -2.02
CA GLY A 210 -1.80 -10.58 -1.96
C GLY A 210 -1.67 -11.37 -3.27
N ALA A 211 -0.98 -10.81 -4.28
CA ALA A 211 -0.64 -11.50 -5.52
C ALA A 211 0.89 -11.48 -5.79
N GLU A 212 1.68 -11.20 -4.76
CA GLU A 212 3.13 -11.21 -4.84
C GLU A 212 3.64 -12.65 -5.00
N PRO A 213 4.29 -12.98 -6.13
CA PRO A 213 4.84 -14.31 -6.32
C PRO A 213 6.07 -14.54 -5.42
N LYS A 214 6.29 -15.78 -5.01
CA LYS A 214 7.52 -16.16 -4.31
C LYS A 214 8.69 -16.20 -5.28
N VAL A 215 9.88 -15.85 -4.81
CA VAL A 215 11.11 -16.08 -5.58
C VAL A 215 11.58 -17.52 -5.32
N LYS A 216 11.82 -18.29 -6.38
CA LYS A 216 12.34 -19.66 -6.27
C LYS A 216 13.78 -19.62 -5.77
N ASP A 217 14.05 -20.38 -4.72
CA ASP A 217 15.39 -20.55 -4.15
C ASP A 217 16.12 -19.21 -3.86
N GLY A 218 15.35 -18.16 -3.50
CA GLY A 218 15.88 -16.84 -3.27
C GLY A 218 14.89 -15.87 -2.61
N ALA A 219 15.19 -14.60 -2.75
CA ALA A 219 14.37 -13.50 -2.24
C ALA A 219 14.39 -12.32 -3.20
N TYR A 220 13.49 -11.37 -3.01
CA TYR A 220 13.58 -10.08 -3.68
C TYR A 220 14.76 -9.27 -3.12
N GLY A 221 15.58 -8.72 -4.00
CA GLY A 221 16.69 -7.85 -3.62
C GLY A 221 16.24 -6.46 -3.16
N ALA A 222 15.09 -6.01 -3.64
CA ALA A 222 14.42 -4.79 -3.19
C ALA A 222 12.91 -4.91 -3.36
N ALA A 223 12.15 -4.16 -2.55
CA ALA A 223 10.71 -4.03 -2.68
C ALA A 223 10.31 -2.55 -2.67
N LEU A 224 9.64 -2.10 -3.72
CA LEU A 224 9.10 -0.76 -3.86
C LEU A 224 7.59 -0.80 -3.58
N LEU A 225 7.17 -0.29 -2.44
CA LEU A 225 5.76 -0.24 -2.05
C LEU A 225 5.16 1.10 -2.51
N LEU A 226 4.55 1.09 -3.68
CA LEU A 226 3.93 2.29 -4.26
C LEU A 226 2.56 2.51 -3.62
N ASP A 227 2.32 3.74 -3.16
CA ASP A 227 1.06 4.16 -2.54
C ASP A 227 0.70 3.37 -1.27
N ALA A 228 1.65 3.25 -0.35
CA ALA A 228 1.40 2.69 0.99
C ALA A 228 0.23 3.41 1.70
N GLY A 229 0.01 4.69 1.42
CA GLY A 229 -1.15 5.44 1.91
C GLY A 229 -2.49 4.87 1.45
N ALA A 230 -2.59 4.33 0.25
CA ALA A 230 -3.82 3.66 -0.22
C ALA A 230 -4.05 2.31 0.49
N LEU A 231 -2.97 1.62 0.84
CA LEU A 231 -3.06 0.37 1.60
C LEU A 231 -3.54 0.61 3.02
N LEU A 232 -3.00 1.64 3.69
CA LEU A 232 -3.34 2.01 5.07
C LEU A 232 -4.71 2.71 5.20
N ASN A 233 -5.25 3.25 4.11
CA ASN A 233 -6.53 3.96 4.09
C ASN A 233 -7.76 3.03 3.96
N ARG A 234 -7.61 1.74 4.22
CA ARG A 234 -8.76 0.82 4.30
C ARG A 234 -9.53 1.07 5.59
N GLN A 235 -10.85 0.96 5.52
CA GLN A 235 -11.74 0.92 6.69
C GLN A 235 -11.70 -0.46 7.36
N ASP A 236 -10.52 -1.03 7.47
CA ASP A 236 -10.29 -2.34 8.07
C ASP A 236 -9.24 -2.17 9.17
N LEU A 237 -9.57 -2.57 10.39
CA LEU A 237 -8.66 -2.55 11.52
C LEU A 237 -7.36 -3.33 11.27
N ARG A 238 -7.40 -4.24 10.30
CA ARG A 238 -6.25 -5.06 9.87
C ARG A 238 -5.47 -4.48 8.69
N ALA A 239 -5.80 -3.29 8.24
CA ALA A 239 -5.10 -2.66 7.12
C ALA A 239 -3.62 -2.39 7.42
N THR A 240 -3.25 -2.31 8.70
CA THR A 240 -1.88 -2.09 9.19
C THR A 240 -1.14 -3.39 9.53
N GLU A 241 -1.82 -4.52 9.51
CA GLU A 241 -1.28 -5.87 9.73
C GLU A 241 -0.76 -6.48 8.42
#